data_f945a8f30b64e8572a933636ec3c04fb
#
_entry.id   f945a8f30b64e8572a933636ec3c04fb
#
_cell.length_a   1.000
_cell.length_b   1.000
_cell.length_c   1.000
_cell.angle_alpha   90.00
_cell.angle_beta   90.00
_cell.angle_gamma   90.00
#
_symmetry.space_group_name_H-M   'P 1'
#
loop_
_entity.id
_entity.type
_entity.pdbx_description
1 polymer ?
#
loop_
_entity_poly.entity_id
_entity_poly.type
_entity_poly.pdbx_seq_one_letter_code
_entity_poly.pdbx_strand_id
1 'polypeptide(L)'
;MSPTIYMIILSTLATGTIITMTSYHWLMAWVGLELNTLAVIPIISTMHHPRSTEAATKYFLTQAAASALILFSSMTNAWNTGSWDITQPLTSPSYILLTMALAMKLGLAPLHFWLPEVIQGSTMTAAFIITTWQKIAPMSLIFLTMNNLSTSIFLLMGLLSSLVGGWGGLNQTQTRKIMAYSSIAHLGWMATISSIMTNILIMNLLIYLIMTTSVFLSLIISKSKTIQDTTSTWTLSPTLTIIMMLSLLSLGGLPPLTGFIPKWLIMEELILQNFNLLISMMAASSLLSLFFYLRLTYTTALTLSPNTTQTKFKWRFYPNTLTMFTTIPATVSIFLLPMTPLILL
;
A
#
# COMPACT_ATOMS: atom_id res chain seq x y z
N MET A 1 -3.88 20.42 14.87
CA MET A 1 -3.09 19.71 15.91
C MET A 1 -1.86 20.54 16.27
N SER A 2 -1.46 20.56 17.55
CA SER A 2 -0.17 21.18 17.91
C SER A 2 0.99 20.35 17.32
N PRO A 3 2.13 20.97 16.99
CA PRO A 3 3.27 20.24 16.45
C PRO A 3 3.82 19.18 17.40
N THR A 4 3.73 19.40 18.70
CA THR A 4 4.14 18.44 19.74
C THR A 4 3.28 17.16 19.72
N ILE A 5 1.97 17.27 19.63
CA ILE A 5 1.05 16.13 19.52
C ILE A 5 1.33 15.35 18.23
N TYR A 6 1.57 16.06 17.12
CA TYR A 6 1.89 15.39 15.85
C TYR A 6 3.20 14.59 15.92
N MET A 7 4.21 15.09 16.59
CA MET A 7 5.48 14.37 16.81
C MET A 7 5.28 13.14 17.69
N ILE A 8 4.46 13.21 18.74
CA ILE A 8 4.13 12.05 19.59
C ILE A 8 3.41 10.97 18.77
N ILE A 9 2.46 11.34 17.91
CA ILE A 9 1.75 10.39 17.07
C ILE A 9 2.70 9.71 16.06
N LEU A 10 3.61 10.46 15.46
CA LEU A 10 4.60 9.87 14.55
C LEU A 10 5.58 8.95 15.29
N SER A 11 5.99 9.31 16.50
CA SER A 11 6.87 8.45 17.30
C SER A 11 6.17 7.16 17.73
N THR A 12 4.87 7.20 18.10
CA THR A 12 4.10 6.00 18.44
C THR A 12 3.87 5.09 17.22
N LEU A 13 3.73 5.66 16.01
CA LEU A 13 3.72 4.88 14.78
C LEU A 13 5.04 4.14 14.55
N ALA A 14 6.17 4.83 14.72
CA ALA A 14 7.49 4.23 14.55
C ALA A 14 7.76 3.15 15.60
N THR A 15 7.52 3.44 16.89
CA THR A 15 7.72 2.46 17.96
C THR A 15 6.82 1.24 17.81
N GLY A 16 5.54 1.41 17.43
CA GLY A 16 4.62 0.30 17.19
C GLY A 16 5.11 -0.62 16.05
N THR A 17 5.61 -0.08 14.95
CA THR A 17 6.18 -0.90 13.86
C THR A 17 7.45 -1.62 14.28
N ILE A 18 8.36 -0.98 15.03
CA ILE A 18 9.59 -1.61 15.53
C ILE A 18 9.24 -2.75 16.49
N ILE A 19 8.32 -2.54 17.43
CA ILE A 19 7.87 -3.58 18.36
C ILE A 19 7.32 -4.79 17.60
N THR A 20 6.49 -4.59 16.58
CA THR A 20 5.97 -5.71 15.79
C THR A 20 7.05 -6.47 15.03
N MET A 21 8.04 -5.78 14.47
CA MET A 21 9.12 -6.39 13.69
C MET A 21 10.08 -7.21 14.56
N THR A 22 10.34 -6.74 15.80
CA THR A 22 11.32 -7.36 16.71
C THR A 22 10.69 -8.32 17.71
N SER A 23 9.36 -8.48 17.70
CA SER A 23 8.67 -9.31 18.68
C SER A 23 8.82 -10.80 18.39
N TYR A 24 9.16 -11.59 19.41
CA TYR A 24 9.10 -13.05 19.41
C TYR A 24 7.82 -13.59 20.05
N HIS A 25 7.15 -12.77 20.86
CA HIS A 25 5.97 -13.14 21.61
C HIS A 25 4.71 -12.54 21.00
N TRP A 26 3.64 -13.33 20.82
CA TRP A 26 2.38 -12.89 20.20
C TRP A 26 1.75 -11.67 20.85
N LEU A 27 1.78 -11.57 22.20
CA LEU A 27 1.22 -10.41 22.89
C LEU A 27 1.97 -9.12 22.53
N MET A 28 3.31 -9.17 22.41
CA MET A 28 4.10 -7.99 21.99
C MET A 28 3.78 -7.59 20.55
N ALA A 29 3.65 -8.56 19.64
CA ALA A 29 3.23 -8.29 18.27
C ALA A 29 1.85 -7.64 18.23
N TRP A 30 0.91 -8.13 19.02
CA TRP A 30 -0.43 -7.56 19.11
C TRP A 30 -0.42 -6.13 19.65
N VAL A 31 0.30 -5.86 20.76
CA VAL A 31 0.46 -4.50 21.31
C VAL A 31 1.04 -3.54 20.27
N GLY A 32 2.09 -3.95 19.54
CA GLY A 32 2.67 -3.11 18.49
C GLY A 32 1.71 -2.80 17.36
N LEU A 33 0.89 -3.77 16.92
CA LEU A 33 -0.17 -3.53 15.94
C LEU A 33 -1.25 -2.59 16.45
N GLU A 34 -1.63 -2.69 17.74
CA GLU A 34 -2.65 -1.85 18.33
C GLU A 34 -2.17 -0.41 18.52
N LEU A 35 -0.91 -0.21 18.93
CA LEU A 35 -0.28 1.12 18.96
C LEU A 35 -0.33 1.81 17.60
N ASN A 36 -0.04 1.08 16.51
CA ASN A 36 -0.13 1.61 15.15
C ASN A 36 -1.57 2.01 14.79
N THR A 37 -2.56 1.19 15.12
CA THR A 37 -3.96 1.49 14.80
C THR A 37 -4.46 2.71 15.55
N LEU A 38 -4.16 2.83 16.85
CA LEU A 38 -4.55 3.97 17.67
C LEU A 38 -3.87 5.27 17.22
N ALA A 39 -2.61 5.21 16.80
CA ALA A 39 -1.88 6.39 16.31
C ALA A 39 -2.43 6.94 14.98
N VAL A 40 -3.01 6.10 14.12
CA VAL A 40 -3.57 6.55 12.83
C VAL A 40 -4.93 7.23 12.96
N ILE A 41 -5.73 6.89 13.96
CA ILE A 41 -7.08 7.47 14.17
C ILE A 41 -7.05 9.01 14.21
N PRO A 42 -6.23 9.67 15.05
CA PRO A 42 -6.14 11.13 15.06
C PRO A 42 -5.60 11.72 13.75
N ILE A 43 -4.76 11.00 13.01
CA ILE A 43 -4.28 11.47 11.70
C ILE A 43 -5.43 11.48 10.67
N ILE A 44 -6.32 10.51 10.70
CA ILE A 44 -7.49 10.48 9.81
C ILE A 44 -8.46 11.63 10.17
N SER A 45 -8.69 11.88 11.46
CA SER A 45 -9.67 12.85 11.94
C SER A 45 -9.19 14.31 11.95
N THR A 46 -7.99 14.62 11.45
CA THR A 46 -7.38 15.97 11.52
C THR A 46 -8.25 17.10 10.98
N MET A 47 -9.12 16.84 10.03
CA MET A 47 -9.95 17.87 9.36
C MET A 47 -11.27 18.17 10.09
N HIS A 48 -11.60 17.43 11.17
CA HIS A 48 -12.84 17.58 11.95
C HIS A 48 -14.13 17.73 11.09
N HIS A 49 -14.16 17.03 9.95
CA HIS A 49 -15.29 17.00 9.01
C HIS A 49 -16.09 15.69 9.22
N PRO A 50 -17.42 15.66 9.05
CA PRO A 50 -18.23 14.45 9.25
C PRO A 50 -17.71 13.23 8.46
N ARG A 51 -17.23 13.44 7.23
CA ARG A 51 -16.62 12.35 6.43
C ARG A 51 -15.31 11.81 7.03
N SER A 52 -14.53 12.66 7.69
CA SER A 52 -13.29 12.20 8.32
C SER A 52 -13.55 11.43 9.60
N THR A 53 -14.59 11.79 10.36
CA THR A 53 -15.01 11.03 11.55
C THR A 53 -15.59 9.68 11.16
N GLU A 54 -16.41 9.61 10.10
CA GLU A 54 -16.90 8.36 9.53
C GLU A 54 -15.76 7.45 9.06
N ALA A 55 -14.76 8.01 8.37
CA ALA A 55 -13.58 7.26 7.95
C ALA A 55 -12.78 6.73 9.15
N ALA A 56 -12.61 7.53 10.21
CA ALA A 56 -11.90 7.13 11.42
C ALA A 56 -12.63 5.99 12.16
N THR A 57 -13.96 6.06 12.27
CA THR A 57 -14.75 4.99 12.91
C THR A 57 -14.72 3.69 12.10
N LYS A 58 -14.85 3.74 10.76
CA LYS A 58 -14.74 2.56 9.89
C LYS A 58 -13.35 1.93 10.01
N TYR A 59 -12.29 2.73 10.01
CA TYR A 59 -10.93 2.25 10.22
C TYR A 59 -10.77 1.57 11.56
N PHE A 60 -11.22 2.21 12.64
CA PHE A 60 -11.11 1.66 14.00
C PHE A 60 -11.85 0.32 14.11
N LEU A 61 -13.11 0.24 13.71
CA LEU A 61 -13.91 -0.98 13.83
C LEU A 61 -13.29 -2.17 13.08
N THR A 62 -12.83 -1.94 11.85
CA THR A 62 -12.22 -3.02 11.05
C THR A 62 -10.87 -3.46 11.59
N GLN A 63 -10.05 -2.52 12.03
CA GLN A 63 -8.73 -2.85 12.58
C GLN A 63 -8.81 -3.47 13.97
N ALA A 64 -9.79 -3.04 14.82
CA ALA A 64 -10.05 -3.64 16.11
C ALA A 64 -10.57 -5.09 15.97
N ALA A 65 -11.48 -5.35 15.04
CA ALA A 65 -11.91 -6.71 14.74
C ALA A 65 -10.75 -7.59 14.27
N ALA A 66 -9.88 -7.07 13.41
CA ALA A 66 -8.70 -7.80 12.95
C ALA A 66 -7.70 -8.08 14.11
N SER A 67 -7.46 -7.11 15.00
CA SER A 67 -6.57 -7.31 16.15
C SER A 67 -7.15 -8.32 17.16
N ALA A 68 -8.46 -8.31 17.40
CA ALA A 68 -9.13 -9.30 18.20
C ALA A 68 -8.99 -10.73 17.64
N LEU A 69 -9.11 -10.88 16.30
CA LEU A 69 -8.90 -12.16 15.63
C LEU A 69 -7.44 -12.65 15.74
N ILE A 70 -6.44 -11.75 15.65
CA ILE A 70 -5.03 -12.12 15.87
C ILE A 70 -4.82 -12.64 17.29
N LEU A 71 -5.36 -11.94 18.28
CA LEU A 71 -5.24 -12.35 19.67
C LEU A 71 -5.95 -13.67 19.91
N PHE A 72 -7.15 -13.86 19.37
CA PHE A 72 -7.89 -15.11 19.51
C PHE A 72 -7.15 -16.28 18.83
N SER A 73 -6.58 -16.07 17.66
CA SER A 73 -5.79 -17.10 16.96
C SER A 73 -4.52 -17.48 17.74
N SER A 74 -3.86 -16.49 18.35
CA SER A 74 -2.67 -16.75 19.18
C SER A 74 -3.04 -17.48 20.50
N MET A 75 -4.17 -17.15 21.12
CA MET A 75 -4.66 -17.85 22.29
C MET A 75 -5.03 -19.31 22.00
N THR A 76 -5.72 -19.58 20.90
CA THR A 76 -6.04 -20.96 20.49
C THR A 76 -4.79 -21.77 20.18
N ASN A 77 -3.76 -21.12 19.60
CA ASN A 77 -2.48 -21.78 19.38
C ASN A 77 -1.76 -22.08 20.69
N ALA A 78 -1.70 -21.09 21.62
CA ALA A 78 -1.07 -21.25 22.92
C ALA A 78 -1.77 -22.33 23.78
N TRP A 79 -3.10 -22.44 23.67
CA TRP A 79 -3.86 -23.49 24.33
C TRP A 79 -3.44 -24.89 23.89
N ASN A 80 -3.18 -25.07 22.57
CA ASN A 80 -2.82 -26.35 22.02
C ASN A 80 -1.33 -26.69 22.16
N THR A 81 -0.43 -25.70 22.04
CA THR A 81 1.03 -25.88 22.03
C THR A 81 1.71 -25.60 23.36
N GLY A 82 1.05 -24.88 24.27
CA GLY A 82 1.61 -24.44 25.54
C GLY A 82 2.59 -23.25 25.43
N SER A 83 2.82 -22.70 24.23
CA SER A 83 3.78 -21.64 24.00
C SER A 83 3.17 -20.42 23.28
N TRP A 84 3.72 -19.23 23.56
CA TRP A 84 3.30 -17.96 22.94
C TRP A 84 4.25 -17.47 21.86
N ASP A 85 5.19 -18.31 21.43
CA ASP A 85 6.20 -17.96 20.44
C ASP A 85 5.59 -17.88 19.04
N ILE A 86 6.00 -16.85 18.27
CA ILE A 86 5.51 -16.62 16.89
C ILE A 86 6.05 -17.69 15.93
N THR A 87 7.24 -18.24 16.21
CA THR A 87 7.90 -19.20 15.34
C THR A 87 7.36 -20.63 15.42
N GLN A 88 6.56 -20.92 16.45
CA GLN A 88 5.96 -22.24 16.65
C GLN A 88 4.93 -22.56 15.55
N PRO A 89 4.80 -23.84 15.16
CA PRO A 89 3.82 -24.27 14.18
C PRO A 89 2.39 -23.97 14.67
N LEU A 90 1.57 -23.44 13.78
CA LEU A 90 0.18 -23.10 14.08
C LEU A 90 -0.71 -24.33 13.92
N THR A 91 -1.66 -24.52 14.84
CA THR A 91 -2.66 -25.60 14.76
C THR A 91 -3.73 -25.28 13.71
N SER A 92 -4.45 -26.31 13.23
CA SER A 92 -5.38 -26.16 12.11
C SER A 92 -6.43 -25.05 12.24
N PRO A 93 -7.08 -24.73 13.37
CA PRO A 93 -7.97 -23.59 13.44
C PRO A 93 -7.23 -22.26 13.54
N SER A 94 -6.06 -22.21 14.20
CA SER A 94 -5.35 -20.95 14.47
C SER A 94 -4.72 -20.36 13.21
N TYR A 95 -4.18 -21.15 12.29
CA TYR A 95 -3.58 -20.60 11.07
C TYR A 95 -4.62 -19.98 10.12
N ILE A 96 -5.84 -20.56 10.03
CA ILE A 96 -6.91 -19.98 9.21
C ILE A 96 -7.35 -18.62 9.79
N LEU A 97 -7.57 -18.56 11.11
CA LEU A 97 -7.95 -17.31 11.78
C LEU A 97 -6.89 -16.23 11.63
N LEU A 98 -5.62 -16.60 11.77
CA LEU A 98 -4.51 -15.67 11.61
C LEU A 98 -4.39 -15.15 10.17
N THR A 99 -4.50 -16.02 9.17
CA THR A 99 -4.46 -15.61 7.76
C THR A 99 -5.58 -14.63 7.43
N MET A 100 -6.80 -14.88 7.89
CA MET A 100 -7.94 -13.98 7.70
C MET A 100 -7.75 -12.64 8.41
N ALA A 101 -7.21 -12.65 9.64
CA ALA A 101 -6.96 -11.45 10.41
C ALA A 101 -5.87 -10.54 9.78
N LEU A 102 -4.78 -11.14 9.30
CA LEU A 102 -3.72 -10.42 8.58
C LEU A 102 -4.23 -9.88 7.24
N ALA A 103 -5.03 -10.66 6.53
CA ALA A 103 -5.69 -10.23 5.30
C ALA A 103 -6.63 -9.03 5.52
N MET A 104 -7.38 -9.01 6.62
CA MET A 104 -8.23 -7.88 7.01
C MET A 104 -7.39 -6.64 7.33
N LYS A 105 -6.30 -6.77 8.07
CA LYS A 105 -5.38 -5.63 8.35
C LYS A 105 -4.75 -5.05 7.10
N LEU A 106 -4.37 -5.88 6.16
CA LEU A 106 -3.82 -5.44 4.88
C LEU A 106 -4.89 -4.85 3.95
N GLY A 107 -6.14 -5.30 4.08
CA GLY A 107 -7.22 -4.95 3.16
C GLY A 107 -7.19 -5.76 1.87
N LEU A 108 -6.92 -7.08 1.98
CA LEU A 108 -7.06 -8.00 0.85
C LEU A 108 -8.53 -8.30 0.57
N ALA A 109 -8.88 -8.56 -0.68
CA ALA A 109 -10.22 -8.97 -1.02
C ALA A 109 -10.49 -10.40 -0.48
N PRO A 110 -11.68 -10.67 0.11
CA PRO A 110 -12.89 -9.85 0.12
C PRO A 110 -12.96 -8.76 1.21
N LEU A 111 -12.05 -8.71 2.16
CA LEU A 111 -12.07 -7.84 3.35
C LEU A 111 -11.51 -6.42 3.08
N HIS A 112 -11.59 -5.93 1.85
CA HIS A 112 -10.95 -4.69 1.38
C HIS A 112 -11.79 -3.43 1.47
N PHE A 113 -13.12 -3.51 1.69
CA PHE A 113 -14.06 -2.38 1.54
C PHE A 113 -13.73 -1.16 2.40
N TRP A 114 -13.13 -1.38 3.58
CA TRP A 114 -12.74 -0.29 4.46
C TRP A 114 -11.70 0.65 3.84
N LEU A 115 -10.78 0.12 3.02
CA LEU A 115 -9.61 0.86 2.55
C LEU A 115 -9.97 1.99 1.57
N PRO A 116 -10.80 1.79 0.50
CA PRO A 116 -11.23 2.87 -0.38
C PRO A 116 -12.06 3.94 0.34
N GLU A 117 -12.89 3.55 1.31
CA GLU A 117 -13.75 4.48 2.05
C GLU A 117 -12.94 5.36 3.00
N VAL A 118 -12.01 4.74 3.75
CA VAL A 118 -11.11 5.45 4.67
C VAL A 118 -10.20 6.43 3.93
N ILE A 119 -9.62 6.00 2.82
CA ILE A 119 -8.75 6.87 2.02
C ILE A 119 -9.54 8.01 1.39
N GLN A 120 -10.79 7.79 0.99
CA GLN A 120 -11.66 8.85 0.47
C GLN A 120 -11.98 9.91 1.53
N GLY A 121 -12.26 9.52 2.77
CA GLY A 121 -12.62 10.43 3.86
C GLY A 121 -11.43 11.14 4.51
N SER A 122 -10.20 10.65 4.30
CA SER A 122 -8.97 11.17 4.90
C SER A 122 -8.26 12.23 4.02
N THR A 123 -7.27 12.93 4.58
CA THR A 123 -6.37 13.82 3.83
C THR A 123 -5.41 13.02 2.94
N MET A 124 -4.78 13.65 1.94
CA MET A 124 -3.77 12.98 1.10
C MET A 124 -2.57 12.50 1.93
N THR A 125 -2.16 13.26 2.95
CA THR A 125 -1.07 12.86 3.86
C THR A 125 -1.44 11.67 4.73
N ALA A 126 -2.67 11.62 5.25
CA ALA A 126 -3.17 10.44 5.97
C ALA A 126 -3.30 9.22 5.05
N ALA A 127 -3.81 9.41 3.83
CA ALA A 127 -3.88 8.36 2.81
C ALA A 127 -2.50 7.79 2.48
N PHE A 128 -1.48 8.62 2.38
CA PHE A 128 -0.09 8.22 2.20
C PHE A 128 0.39 7.32 3.34
N ILE A 129 0.18 7.69 4.60
CA ILE A 129 0.58 6.90 5.77
C ILE A 129 -0.13 5.54 5.79
N ILE A 130 -1.43 5.51 5.49
CA ILE A 130 -2.22 4.27 5.47
C ILE A 130 -1.75 3.32 4.36
N THR A 131 -1.44 3.83 3.19
CA THR A 131 -1.04 2.99 2.05
C THR A 131 0.40 2.51 2.11
N THR A 132 1.28 3.22 2.82
CA THR A 132 2.71 2.89 2.93
C THR A 132 3.06 2.34 4.31
N TRP A 133 3.08 3.18 5.34
CA TRP A 133 3.59 2.84 6.67
C TRP A 133 2.80 1.72 7.35
N GLN A 134 1.47 1.78 7.28
CA GLN A 134 0.59 0.81 7.93
C GLN A 134 0.69 -0.61 7.36
N LYS A 135 1.28 -0.76 6.17
CA LYS A 135 1.49 -2.08 5.56
C LYS A 135 2.70 -2.82 6.11
N ILE A 136 3.67 -2.10 6.68
CA ILE A 136 4.93 -2.68 7.13
C ILE A 136 4.73 -3.67 8.29
N ALA A 137 3.96 -3.28 9.31
CA ALA A 137 3.75 -4.11 10.49
C ALA A 137 3.00 -5.44 10.21
N PRO A 138 1.87 -5.47 9.47
CA PRO A 138 1.24 -6.74 9.10
C PRO A 138 2.10 -7.59 8.16
N MET A 139 2.86 -6.96 7.25
CA MET A 139 3.74 -7.70 6.33
C MET A 139 4.92 -8.33 7.07
N SER A 140 5.45 -7.68 8.11
CA SER A 140 6.51 -8.28 8.93
C SER A 140 6.01 -9.54 9.67
N LEU A 141 4.76 -9.55 10.14
CA LEU A 141 4.17 -10.74 10.74
C LEU A 141 3.96 -11.86 9.72
N ILE A 142 3.50 -11.54 8.50
CA ILE A 142 3.41 -12.53 7.43
C ILE A 142 4.79 -13.14 7.16
N PHE A 143 5.83 -12.31 7.11
CA PHE A 143 7.20 -12.76 6.91
C PHE A 143 7.67 -13.72 8.01
N LEU A 144 7.39 -13.42 9.28
CA LEU A 144 7.75 -14.27 10.41
C LEU A 144 6.97 -15.59 10.46
N THR A 145 5.74 -15.61 9.94
CA THR A 145 4.82 -16.76 10.05
C THR A 145 4.58 -17.49 8.73
N MET A 146 5.27 -17.15 7.64
CA MET A 146 4.96 -17.65 6.30
C MET A 146 4.93 -19.18 6.18
N ASN A 147 5.83 -19.88 6.86
CA ASN A 147 5.89 -21.35 6.82
C ASN A 147 4.67 -22.02 7.47
N ASN A 148 3.96 -21.27 8.30
CA ASN A 148 2.85 -21.76 9.12
C ASN A 148 1.49 -21.27 8.62
N LEU A 149 1.43 -20.39 7.61
CA LEU A 149 0.19 -19.84 7.07
C LEU A 149 -0.38 -20.72 5.95
N SER A 150 -1.70 -20.64 5.73
CA SER A 150 -2.35 -21.39 4.66
C SER A 150 -2.02 -20.81 3.28
N THR A 151 -1.23 -21.54 2.51
CA THR A 151 -0.84 -21.15 1.14
C THR A 151 -2.04 -20.98 0.23
N SER A 152 -3.00 -21.91 0.29
CA SER A 152 -4.20 -21.89 -0.56
C SER A 152 -5.07 -20.66 -0.32
N ILE A 153 -5.25 -20.25 0.94
CA ILE A 153 -6.04 -19.05 1.27
C ILE A 153 -5.33 -17.78 0.74
N PHE A 154 -4.01 -17.64 0.93
CA PHE A 154 -3.28 -16.49 0.42
C PHE A 154 -3.26 -16.43 -1.11
N LEU A 155 -3.14 -17.53 -1.81
CA LEU A 155 -3.21 -17.57 -3.27
C LEU A 155 -4.59 -17.12 -3.77
N LEU A 156 -5.67 -17.63 -3.16
CA LEU A 156 -7.03 -17.22 -3.52
C LEU A 156 -7.29 -15.74 -3.22
N MET A 157 -6.92 -15.26 -2.03
CA MET A 157 -7.10 -13.87 -1.65
C MET A 157 -6.21 -12.94 -2.48
N GLY A 158 -5.02 -13.39 -2.86
CA GLY A 158 -4.12 -12.67 -3.75
C GLY A 158 -4.72 -12.48 -5.14
N LEU A 159 -5.28 -13.55 -5.73
CA LEU A 159 -5.96 -13.48 -7.01
C LEU A 159 -7.21 -12.57 -6.94
N LEU A 160 -8.07 -12.74 -5.94
CA LEU A 160 -9.26 -11.92 -5.77
C LEU A 160 -8.91 -10.46 -5.57
N SER A 161 -7.88 -10.13 -4.78
CA SER A 161 -7.47 -8.76 -4.53
C SER A 161 -6.86 -8.09 -5.77
N SER A 162 -6.11 -8.80 -6.58
CA SER A 162 -5.59 -8.27 -7.84
C SER A 162 -6.70 -7.99 -8.86
N LEU A 163 -7.70 -8.87 -8.98
CA LEU A 163 -8.85 -8.68 -9.86
C LEU A 163 -9.76 -7.53 -9.38
N VAL A 164 -10.14 -7.54 -8.12
CA VAL A 164 -11.00 -6.48 -7.55
C VAL A 164 -10.30 -5.14 -7.54
N GLY A 165 -9.01 -5.09 -7.22
CA GLY A 165 -8.19 -3.88 -7.27
C GLY A 165 -8.10 -3.32 -8.69
N GLY A 166 -7.88 -4.19 -9.69
CA GLY A 166 -7.88 -3.81 -11.10
C GLY A 166 -9.24 -3.28 -11.55
N TRP A 167 -10.31 -4.02 -11.33
CA TRP A 167 -11.66 -3.66 -11.78
C TRP A 167 -12.22 -2.45 -11.04
N GLY A 168 -12.08 -2.41 -9.71
CA GLY A 168 -12.61 -1.31 -8.89
C GLY A 168 -12.01 0.07 -9.22
N GLY A 169 -10.78 0.10 -9.76
CA GLY A 169 -10.11 1.34 -10.17
C GLY A 169 -10.60 1.93 -11.50
N LEU A 170 -11.23 1.13 -12.39
CA LEU A 170 -11.55 1.55 -13.76
C LEU A 170 -12.44 2.79 -13.86
N ASN A 171 -13.50 2.86 -13.08
CA ASN A 171 -14.50 3.93 -13.16
C ASN A 171 -14.34 5.03 -12.10
N GLN A 172 -13.24 5.03 -11.35
CA GLN A 172 -13.02 6.04 -10.32
C GLN A 172 -12.53 7.35 -10.93
N THR A 173 -13.10 8.47 -10.46
CA THR A 173 -12.72 9.83 -10.85
C THR A 173 -11.83 10.52 -9.81
N GLN A 174 -11.85 10.04 -8.57
CA GLN A 174 -11.07 10.59 -7.46
C GLN A 174 -9.69 9.92 -7.37
N THR A 175 -8.62 10.71 -7.36
CA THR A 175 -7.24 10.24 -7.29
C THR A 175 -6.99 9.38 -6.06
N ARG A 176 -7.55 9.74 -4.89
CA ARG A 176 -7.45 8.96 -3.66
C ARG A 176 -8.03 7.56 -3.78
N LYS A 177 -9.21 7.40 -4.41
CA LYS A 177 -9.81 6.08 -4.63
C LYS A 177 -9.00 5.23 -5.60
N ILE A 178 -8.47 5.84 -6.66
CA ILE A 178 -7.59 5.14 -7.60
C ILE A 178 -6.35 4.60 -6.88
N MET A 179 -5.72 5.40 -6.03
CA MET A 179 -4.57 4.97 -5.24
C MET A 179 -4.94 3.90 -4.20
N ALA A 180 -6.16 3.91 -3.67
CA ALA A 180 -6.66 2.84 -2.80
C ALA A 180 -6.78 1.50 -3.54
N TYR A 181 -7.43 1.49 -4.69
CA TYR A 181 -7.55 0.27 -5.52
C TYR A 181 -6.21 -0.21 -6.07
N SER A 182 -5.30 0.72 -6.38
CA SER A 182 -3.94 0.36 -6.75
C SER A 182 -3.21 -0.37 -5.63
N SER A 183 -3.37 0.09 -4.38
CA SER A 183 -2.76 -0.59 -3.22
C SER A 183 -3.34 -1.99 -3.00
N ILE A 184 -4.66 -2.19 -3.20
CA ILE A 184 -5.31 -3.51 -3.11
C ILE A 184 -4.74 -4.45 -4.19
N ALA A 185 -4.58 -3.97 -5.42
CA ALA A 185 -4.01 -4.75 -6.52
C ALA A 185 -2.56 -5.18 -6.23
N HIS A 186 -1.70 -4.26 -5.78
CA HIS A 186 -0.31 -4.58 -5.44
C HIS A 186 -0.19 -5.52 -4.23
N LEU A 187 -1.04 -5.35 -3.21
CA LEU A 187 -1.10 -6.28 -2.09
C LEU A 187 -1.54 -7.67 -2.53
N GLY A 188 -2.37 -7.78 -3.57
CA GLY A 188 -2.71 -9.06 -4.19
C GLY A 188 -1.48 -9.81 -4.71
N TRP A 189 -0.59 -9.11 -5.42
CA TRP A 189 0.69 -9.67 -5.87
C TRP A 189 1.61 -10.06 -4.71
N MET A 190 1.64 -9.28 -3.63
CA MET A 190 2.40 -9.62 -2.43
C MET A 190 1.83 -10.85 -1.72
N ALA A 191 0.50 -10.96 -1.65
CA ALA A 191 -0.16 -12.08 -1.00
C ALA A 191 0.10 -13.41 -1.74
N THR A 192 0.12 -13.42 -3.07
CA THR A 192 0.42 -14.65 -3.83
C THR A 192 1.83 -15.17 -3.58
N ILE A 193 2.82 -14.30 -3.46
CA ILE A 193 4.20 -14.71 -3.22
C ILE A 193 4.53 -14.95 -1.75
N SER A 194 3.70 -14.44 -0.83
CA SER A 194 3.98 -14.47 0.61
C SER A 194 4.17 -15.87 1.19
N SER A 195 3.59 -16.89 0.56
CA SER A 195 3.69 -18.29 0.98
C SER A 195 4.77 -19.08 0.25
N ILE A 196 5.51 -18.46 -0.68
CA ILE A 196 6.43 -19.15 -1.58
C ILE A 196 7.87 -18.74 -1.30
N MET A 197 8.17 -17.45 -1.48
CA MET A 197 9.53 -16.91 -1.40
C MET A 197 9.59 -15.60 -0.60
N THR A 198 10.41 -15.61 0.45
CA THR A 198 10.62 -14.45 1.35
C THR A 198 11.32 -13.29 0.67
N ASN A 199 12.38 -13.57 -0.09
CA ASN A 199 13.23 -12.55 -0.69
C ASN A 199 12.46 -11.72 -1.71
N ILE A 200 11.65 -12.38 -2.56
CA ILE A 200 10.82 -11.70 -3.56
C ILE A 200 9.71 -10.89 -2.88
N LEU A 201 9.15 -11.37 -1.77
CA LEU A 201 8.16 -10.62 -0.98
C LEU A 201 8.73 -9.32 -0.46
N ILE A 202 9.92 -9.36 0.16
CA ILE A 202 10.60 -8.17 0.70
C ILE A 202 10.92 -7.18 -0.42
N MET A 203 11.49 -7.67 -1.53
CA MET A 203 11.82 -6.83 -2.67
C MET A 203 10.56 -6.16 -3.23
N ASN A 204 9.46 -6.90 -3.41
CA ASN A 204 8.20 -6.35 -3.91
C ASN A 204 7.64 -5.28 -2.95
N LEU A 205 7.71 -5.51 -1.64
CA LEU A 205 7.28 -4.53 -0.64
C LEU A 205 8.12 -3.26 -0.71
N LEU A 206 9.44 -3.36 -0.81
CA LEU A 206 10.32 -2.19 -0.91
C LEU A 206 10.05 -1.38 -2.18
N ILE A 207 9.94 -2.04 -3.34
CA ILE A 207 9.63 -1.37 -4.60
C ILE A 207 8.25 -0.71 -4.53
N TYR A 208 7.24 -1.40 -3.98
CA TYR A 208 5.91 -0.82 -3.78
C TYR A 208 5.95 0.44 -2.92
N LEU A 209 6.65 0.43 -1.80
CA LEU A 209 6.79 1.59 -0.91
C LEU A 209 7.43 2.77 -1.64
N ILE A 210 8.50 2.56 -2.40
CA ILE A 210 9.20 3.60 -3.14
C ILE A 210 8.30 4.19 -4.24
N MET A 211 7.64 3.35 -5.04
CA MET A 211 6.75 3.81 -6.11
C MET A 211 5.54 4.58 -5.55
N THR A 212 4.91 4.06 -4.51
CA THR A 212 3.75 4.73 -3.90
C THR A 212 4.12 6.04 -3.23
N THR A 213 5.29 6.14 -2.57
CA THR A 213 5.77 7.40 -2.00
C THR A 213 5.98 8.46 -3.07
N SER A 214 6.57 8.13 -4.22
CA SER A 214 6.80 9.07 -5.32
C SER A 214 5.49 9.64 -5.87
N VAL A 215 4.48 8.78 -6.07
CA VAL A 215 3.17 9.22 -6.57
C VAL A 215 2.41 10.05 -5.54
N PHE A 216 2.35 9.62 -4.28
CA PHE A 216 1.63 10.39 -3.26
C PHE A 216 2.27 11.74 -3.00
N LEU A 217 3.59 11.85 -2.98
CA LEU A 217 4.28 13.13 -2.81
C LEU A 217 3.99 14.08 -3.98
N SER A 218 3.98 13.57 -5.21
CA SER A 218 3.61 14.38 -6.39
C SER A 218 2.15 14.86 -6.33
N LEU A 219 1.21 14.01 -5.88
CA LEU A 219 -0.20 14.36 -5.68
C LEU A 219 -0.41 15.36 -4.52
N ILE A 220 0.38 15.27 -3.46
CA ILE A 220 0.33 16.23 -2.33
C ILE A 220 0.80 17.61 -2.78
N ILE A 221 1.91 17.70 -3.53
CA ILE A 221 2.43 18.97 -4.05
C ILE A 221 1.46 19.60 -5.03
N SER A 222 0.89 18.81 -5.94
CA SER A 222 -0.10 19.30 -6.92
C SER A 222 -1.47 19.60 -6.31
N LYS A 223 -1.74 19.15 -5.07
CA LYS A 223 -3.04 19.26 -4.39
C LYS A 223 -4.20 18.69 -5.20
N SER A 224 -3.95 17.76 -6.12
CA SER A 224 -4.93 17.21 -7.03
C SER A 224 -5.86 16.21 -6.33
N LYS A 225 -7.16 16.46 -6.33
CA LYS A 225 -8.19 15.58 -5.73
C LYS A 225 -8.91 14.72 -6.76
N THR A 226 -9.05 15.22 -7.97
CA THR A 226 -9.74 14.55 -9.08
C THR A 226 -8.78 14.35 -10.25
N ILE A 227 -9.17 13.49 -11.21
CA ILE A 227 -8.41 13.30 -12.46
C ILE A 227 -8.31 14.64 -13.22
N GLN A 228 -9.36 15.45 -13.17
CA GLN A 228 -9.39 16.76 -13.82
C GLN A 228 -8.37 17.73 -13.20
N ASP A 229 -8.18 17.70 -11.88
CA ASP A 229 -7.17 18.53 -11.20
C ASP A 229 -5.74 18.16 -11.63
N THR A 230 -5.50 16.90 -12.02
CA THR A 230 -4.17 16.46 -12.46
C THR A 230 -3.75 17.12 -13.79
N THR A 231 -4.68 17.55 -14.63
CA THR A 231 -4.37 18.28 -15.86
C THR A 231 -3.76 19.65 -15.60
N SER A 232 -4.11 20.29 -14.48
CA SER A 232 -3.57 21.58 -14.07
C SER A 232 -2.13 21.51 -13.52
N THR A 233 -1.59 20.31 -13.28
CA THR A 233 -0.22 20.15 -12.74
C THR A 233 0.85 20.69 -13.67
N TRP A 234 0.64 20.63 -14.99
CA TRP A 234 1.53 21.21 -15.99
C TRP A 234 1.72 22.72 -15.77
N THR A 235 0.65 23.41 -15.42
CA THR A 235 0.72 24.84 -15.14
C THR A 235 1.46 25.14 -13.83
N LEU A 236 1.55 24.21 -12.87
CA LEU A 236 2.32 24.34 -11.65
C LEU A 236 3.82 24.17 -11.91
N SER A 237 4.21 23.03 -12.45
CA SER A 237 5.58 22.72 -12.85
C SER A 237 5.62 21.57 -13.86
N PRO A 238 6.25 21.76 -15.04
CA PRO A 238 6.36 20.69 -16.04
C PRO A 238 7.18 19.50 -15.55
N THR A 239 8.20 19.73 -14.74
CA THR A 239 9.03 18.67 -14.15
C THR A 239 8.24 17.74 -13.24
N LEU A 240 7.34 18.30 -12.41
CA LEU A 240 6.49 17.52 -11.50
C LEU A 240 5.51 16.63 -12.29
N THR A 241 4.98 17.10 -13.41
CA THR A 241 4.09 16.29 -14.25
C THR A 241 4.83 15.11 -14.86
N ILE A 242 6.05 15.30 -15.36
CA ILE A 242 6.87 14.24 -15.92
C ILE A 242 7.20 13.19 -14.86
N ILE A 243 7.60 13.62 -13.67
CA ILE A 243 7.87 12.73 -12.52
C ILE A 243 6.61 11.93 -12.17
N MET A 244 5.45 12.60 -12.08
CA MET A 244 4.17 11.94 -11.76
C MET A 244 3.79 10.92 -12.84
N MET A 245 3.96 11.25 -14.11
CA MET A 245 3.68 10.33 -15.23
C MET A 245 4.58 9.11 -15.18
N LEU A 246 5.89 9.29 -15.04
CA LEU A 246 6.85 8.18 -14.99
C LEU A 246 6.62 7.28 -13.77
N SER A 247 6.31 7.86 -12.61
CA SER A 247 6.02 7.09 -11.41
C SER A 247 4.67 6.33 -11.50
N LEU A 248 3.65 6.87 -12.17
CA LEU A 248 2.41 6.14 -12.45
C LEU A 248 2.62 4.99 -13.44
N LEU A 249 3.44 5.19 -14.47
CA LEU A 249 3.80 4.14 -15.44
C LEU A 249 4.63 3.04 -14.77
N SER A 250 5.50 3.39 -13.81
CA SER A 250 6.23 2.40 -13.02
C SER A 250 5.31 1.56 -12.14
N LEU A 251 4.31 2.16 -11.47
CA LEU A 251 3.25 1.40 -10.77
C LEU A 251 2.47 0.49 -11.73
N GLY A 252 2.21 0.94 -12.95
CA GLY A 252 1.59 0.12 -13.99
C GLY A 252 2.38 -1.15 -14.32
N GLY A 253 3.71 -1.11 -14.14
CA GLY A 253 4.60 -2.22 -14.43
C GLY A 253 4.96 -2.32 -15.90
N LEU A 254 5.30 -1.20 -16.56
CA LEU A 254 5.83 -1.23 -17.92
C LEU A 254 7.28 -1.76 -17.93
N PRO A 255 7.68 -2.58 -18.92
CA PRO A 255 8.96 -3.29 -18.93
C PRO A 255 10.21 -2.45 -18.69
N PRO A 256 10.35 -1.19 -19.16
CA PRO A 256 11.55 -0.42 -18.90
C PRO A 256 11.63 0.17 -17.48
N LEU A 257 10.58 0.00 -16.66
CA LEU A 257 10.48 0.62 -15.33
C LEU A 257 10.52 -0.42 -14.21
N THR A 258 10.87 0.02 -13.01
CA THR A 258 11.09 -0.85 -11.85
C THR A 258 9.91 -1.71 -11.43
N GLY A 259 8.68 -1.23 -11.63
CA GLY A 259 7.46 -1.96 -11.26
C GLY A 259 7.19 -3.23 -12.06
N PHE A 260 7.91 -3.45 -13.17
CA PHE A 260 7.80 -4.68 -13.96
C PHE A 260 8.48 -5.88 -13.28
N ILE A 261 9.64 -5.66 -12.67
CA ILE A 261 10.48 -6.71 -12.09
C ILE A 261 9.76 -7.57 -11.05
N PRO A 262 9.11 -6.99 -10.01
CA PRO A 262 8.44 -7.81 -9.02
C PRO A 262 7.34 -8.67 -9.62
N LYS A 263 6.60 -8.14 -10.61
CA LYS A 263 5.55 -8.91 -11.27
C LYS A 263 6.13 -10.08 -12.07
N TRP A 264 7.23 -9.84 -12.79
CA TRP A 264 7.90 -10.87 -13.57
C TRP A 264 8.46 -11.98 -12.69
N LEU A 265 9.18 -11.65 -11.62
CA LEU A 265 9.74 -12.65 -10.70
C LEU A 265 8.65 -13.46 -9.99
N ILE A 266 7.54 -12.83 -9.61
CA ILE A 266 6.40 -13.55 -9.02
C ILE A 266 5.80 -14.54 -10.03
N MET A 267 5.64 -14.14 -11.29
CA MET A 267 5.14 -15.03 -12.34
C MET A 267 6.10 -16.21 -12.58
N GLU A 268 7.40 -15.96 -12.58
CA GLU A 268 8.43 -17.00 -12.75
C GLU A 268 8.34 -18.05 -11.64
N GLU A 269 8.27 -17.63 -10.36
CA GLU A 269 8.13 -18.55 -9.23
C GLU A 269 6.83 -19.35 -9.27
N LEU A 270 5.73 -18.73 -9.66
CA LEU A 270 4.45 -19.43 -9.81
C LEU A 270 4.47 -20.46 -10.96
N ILE A 271 5.23 -20.20 -12.06
CA ILE A 271 5.44 -21.17 -13.14
C ILE A 271 6.22 -22.37 -12.62
N LEU A 272 7.27 -22.15 -11.86
CA LEU A 272 8.07 -23.23 -11.27
C LEU A 272 7.23 -24.15 -10.36
N GLN A 273 6.17 -23.60 -9.74
CA GLN A 273 5.22 -24.35 -8.92
C GLN A 273 4.02 -24.93 -9.69
N ASN A 274 3.99 -24.81 -11.02
CA ASN A 274 2.91 -25.31 -11.90
C ASN A 274 1.52 -24.66 -11.68
N PHE A 275 1.44 -23.43 -11.16
CA PHE A 275 0.18 -22.69 -11.00
C PHE A 275 -0.23 -21.92 -12.27
N ASN A 276 -0.22 -22.53 -13.44
CA ASN A 276 -0.39 -21.88 -14.74
C ASN A 276 -1.72 -21.11 -14.89
N LEU A 277 -2.83 -21.66 -14.37
CA LEU A 277 -4.13 -20.97 -14.41
C LEU A 277 -4.10 -19.68 -13.56
N LEU A 278 -3.51 -19.74 -12.37
CA LEU A 278 -3.40 -18.58 -11.47
C LEU A 278 -2.57 -17.48 -12.13
N ILE A 279 -1.46 -17.83 -12.77
CA ILE A 279 -0.58 -16.87 -13.48
C ILE A 279 -1.33 -16.16 -14.58
N SER A 280 -2.08 -16.86 -15.42
CA SER A 280 -2.83 -16.25 -16.52
C SER A 280 -3.88 -15.25 -16.00
N MET A 281 -4.56 -15.57 -14.91
CA MET A 281 -5.53 -14.67 -14.26
C MET A 281 -4.85 -13.46 -13.61
N MET A 282 -3.69 -13.66 -12.96
CA MET A 282 -2.90 -12.56 -12.39
C MET A 282 -2.37 -11.62 -13.47
N ALA A 283 -1.89 -12.15 -14.59
CA ALA A 283 -1.46 -11.35 -15.73
C ALA A 283 -2.61 -10.52 -16.30
N ALA A 284 -3.80 -11.13 -16.50
CA ALA A 284 -4.99 -10.41 -16.94
C ALA A 284 -5.40 -9.30 -15.95
N SER A 285 -5.32 -9.55 -14.64
CA SER A 285 -5.62 -8.53 -13.61
C SER A 285 -4.66 -7.35 -13.67
N SER A 286 -3.38 -7.60 -14.01
CA SER A 286 -2.37 -6.53 -14.16
C SER A 286 -2.67 -5.59 -15.33
N LEU A 287 -3.28 -6.10 -16.41
CA LEU A 287 -3.72 -5.25 -17.53
C LEU A 287 -4.88 -4.32 -17.12
N LEU A 288 -5.80 -4.78 -16.26
CA LEU A 288 -6.85 -3.92 -15.72
C LEU A 288 -6.27 -2.78 -14.87
N SER A 289 -5.28 -3.08 -14.03
CA SER A 289 -4.62 -2.04 -13.23
C SER A 289 -3.82 -1.07 -14.10
N LEU A 290 -3.15 -1.53 -15.15
CA LEU A 290 -2.42 -0.71 -16.09
C LEU A 290 -3.35 0.30 -16.80
N PHE A 291 -4.58 -0.09 -17.13
CA PHE A 291 -5.55 0.79 -17.80
C PHE A 291 -5.83 2.07 -17.00
N PHE A 292 -6.11 1.99 -15.71
CA PHE A 292 -6.39 3.21 -14.95
C PHE A 292 -5.14 4.08 -14.72
N TYR A 293 -3.93 3.51 -14.68
CA TYR A 293 -2.70 4.31 -14.68
C TYR A 293 -2.48 5.01 -16.02
N LEU A 294 -2.69 4.32 -17.13
CA LEU A 294 -2.62 4.94 -18.46
C LEU A 294 -3.65 6.05 -18.61
N ARG A 295 -4.87 5.87 -18.10
CA ARG A 295 -5.88 6.92 -18.11
C ARG A 295 -5.41 8.18 -17.38
N LEU A 296 -4.78 8.04 -16.20
CA LEU A 296 -4.21 9.18 -15.47
C LEU A 296 -3.06 9.84 -16.24
N THR A 297 -2.15 9.06 -16.80
CA THR A 297 -1.03 9.62 -17.58
C THR A 297 -1.51 10.28 -18.88
N TYR A 298 -2.50 9.71 -19.54
CA TYR A 298 -3.11 10.29 -20.74
C TYR A 298 -3.76 11.65 -20.45
N THR A 299 -4.53 11.72 -19.37
CA THR A 299 -5.18 12.99 -18.99
C THR A 299 -4.16 14.07 -18.64
N THR A 300 -3.06 13.73 -17.97
CA THR A 300 -2.01 14.69 -17.62
C THR A 300 -1.16 15.12 -18.83
N ALA A 301 -1.00 14.26 -19.84
CA ALA A 301 -0.16 14.54 -21.02
C ALA A 301 -0.91 15.28 -22.13
N LEU A 302 -2.14 14.84 -22.44
CA LEU A 302 -2.86 15.31 -23.63
C LEU A 302 -3.82 16.46 -23.32
N THR A 303 -4.43 16.49 -22.13
CA THR A 303 -5.37 17.54 -21.76
C THR A 303 -4.68 18.64 -20.98
N LEU A 304 -3.96 19.48 -21.69
CA LEU A 304 -3.31 20.64 -21.09
C LEU A 304 -4.33 21.71 -20.75
N SER A 305 -4.36 22.14 -19.50
CA SER A 305 -5.21 23.27 -19.09
C SER A 305 -4.71 24.57 -19.74
N PRO A 306 -5.62 25.49 -20.14
CA PRO A 306 -5.21 26.75 -20.74
C PRO A 306 -4.36 27.57 -19.76
N ASN A 307 -3.23 28.07 -20.23
CA ASN A 307 -2.36 28.93 -19.43
C ASN A 307 -2.98 30.32 -19.30
N THR A 308 -3.17 30.76 -18.07
CA THR A 308 -3.53 32.17 -17.79
C THR A 308 -2.28 33.07 -17.88
N THR A 309 -2.48 34.36 -18.18
CA THR A 309 -1.35 35.34 -18.20
C THR A 309 -0.58 35.39 -16.89
N GLN A 310 -1.25 35.12 -15.76
CA GLN A 310 -0.64 35.06 -14.43
C GLN A 310 0.41 33.94 -14.29
N THR A 311 0.33 32.88 -15.08
CA THR A 311 1.34 31.80 -15.05
C THR A 311 2.74 32.28 -15.43
N LYS A 312 2.84 33.37 -16.22
CA LYS A 312 4.11 34.01 -16.56
C LYS A 312 4.81 34.65 -15.36
N PHE A 313 4.07 34.99 -14.31
CA PHE A 313 4.58 35.59 -13.08
C PHE A 313 4.87 34.62 -11.95
N LYS A 314 4.86 33.31 -12.20
CA LYS A 314 5.12 32.25 -11.20
C LYS A 314 6.47 32.42 -10.50
N TRP A 315 7.46 32.96 -11.13
CA TRP A 315 8.78 33.19 -10.55
C TRP A 315 8.72 34.08 -9.28
N ARG A 316 7.65 34.87 -9.11
CA ARG A 316 7.39 35.67 -7.89
C ARG A 316 6.79 34.90 -6.73
N PHE A 317 6.15 33.76 -7.01
CA PHE A 317 5.45 32.91 -6.03
C PHE A 317 6.11 31.55 -6.01
N TYR A 318 7.31 31.48 -5.48
CA TYR A 318 7.98 30.19 -5.30
C TYR A 318 7.30 29.44 -4.14
N PRO A 319 6.58 28.31 -4.40
CA PRO A 319 6.07 27.50 -3.30
C PRO A 319 7.29 26.91 -2.57
N ASN A 320 7.34 27.10 -1.26
CA ASN A 320 8.34 26.48 -0.38
C ASN A 320 8.02 24.99 -0.25
N THR A 321 8.18 24.24 -1.34
CA THR A 321 7.95 22.79 -1.36
C THR A 321 9.29 22.09 -1.15
N LEU A 322 9.31 21.17 -0.21
CA LEU A 322 10.44 20.27 0.04
C LEU A 322 10.60 19.32 -1.17
N THR A 323 11.05 19.86 -2.30
CA THR A 323 11.18 19.14 -3.58
C THR A 323 12.17 17.98 -3.50
N MET A 324 13.16 18.06 -2.62
CA MET A 324 14.12 16.96 -2.38
C MET A 324 13.46 15.67 -1.94
N PHE A 325 12.39 15.74 -1.11
CA PHE A 325 11.67 14.52 -0.70
C PHE A 325 10.92 13.83 -1.84
N THR A 326 10.65 14.52 -2.94
CA THR A 326 9.99 13.93 -4.11
C THR A 326 10.98 13.39 -5.12
N THR A 327 12.15 14.02 -5.26
CA THR A 327 13.14 13.64 -6.27
C THR A 327 13.78 12.30 -5.95
N ILE A 328 14.15 12.03 -4.69
CA ILE A 328 14.79 10.77 -4.30
C ILE A 328 13.89 9.55 -4.59
N PRO A 329 12.64 9.45 -4.07
CA PRO A 329 11.79 8.30 -4.41
C PRO A 329 11.47 8.23 -5.90
N ALA A 330 11.34 9.36 -6.59
CA ALA A 330 11.06 9.37 -8.01
C ALA A 330 12.22 8.83 -8.84
N THR A 331 13.46 9.25 -8.59
CA THR A 331 14.63 8.72 -9.29
C THR A 331 14.82 7.23 -9.02
N VAL A 332 14.68 6.81 -7.77
CA VAL A 332 14.76 5.40 -7.40
C VAL A 332 13.65 4.58 -8.07
N SER A 333 12.40 5.09 -8.10
CA SER A 333 11.28 4.40 -8.75
C SER A 333 11.43 4.22 -10.27
N ILE A 334 12.30 4.98 -10.92
CA ILE A 334 12.55 4.89 -12.36
C ILE A 334 13.80 4.05 -12.66
N PHE A 335 14.87 4.24 -11.89
CA PHE A 335 16.21 3.72 -12.22
C PHE A 335 16.68 2.55 -11.34
N LEU A 336 15.87 2.01 -10.45
CA LEU A 336 16.25 0.90 -9.55
C LEU A 336 16.43 -0.44 -10.31
N LEU A 337 15.96 -0.54 -11.55
CA LEU A 337 15.99 -1.77 -12.35
C LEU A 337 17.36 -2.48 -12.36
N PRO A 338 18.50 -1.83 -12.65
CA PRO A 338 19.79 -2.49 -12.67
C PRO A 338 20.31 -2.91 -11.27
N MET A 339 19.72 -2.36 -10.19
CA MET A 339 20.13 -2.68 -8.81
C MET A 339 19.36 -3.87 -8.23
N THR A 340 18.38 -4.41 -8.93
CA THR A 340 17.53 -5.50 -8.43
C THR A 340 18.28 -6.79 -8.12
N PRO A 341 19.33 -7.22 -8.88
CA PRO A 341 20.08 -8.41 -8.51
C PRO A 341 20.75 -8.32 -7.13
N LEU A 342 21.16 -7.11 -6.72
CA LEU A 342 21.77 -6.87 -5.40
C LEU A 342 20.76 -7.00 -4.24
N ILE A 343 19.48 -6.80 -4.50
CA ILE A 343 18.43 -6.91 -3.47
C ILE A 343 17.96 -8.37 -3.32
N LEU A 344 18.14 -9.19 -4.36
CA LEU A 344 17.75 -10.61 -4.36
C LEU A 344 18.80 -11.52 -3.72
N LEU A 345 20.07 -11.10 -3.70
CA LEU A 345 21.15 -11.76 -2.99
C LEU A 345 21.00 -11.59 -1.49
#